data_e259e6bfb48ba066eaee0e1de0a7039d
#
_entry.id   e259e6bfb48ba066eaee0e1de0a7039d
#
_cell.length_a   1.000
_cell.length_b   1.000
_cell.length_c   1.000
_cell.angle_alpha   90.00
_cell.angle_beta   90.00
_cell.angle_gamma   90.00
#
_symmetry.space_group_name_H-M   'P 1'
#
loop_
_entity.id
_entity.type
_entity.pdbx_description
1 polymer ?
#
loop_
_entity_poly.entity_id
_entity_poly.type
_entity_poly.pdbx_seq_one_letter_code
_entity_poly.pdbx_strand_id
1 'polypeptide(L)'
;MAVERTEQRPNPASTSQAQANARRSRLAAAAEPPIRPGPSTAVVATGGTDADGCITLANAHLRLELAPSLGGGITRFDWRHEGALVPIFRPCIEPGPDTDPNQLACYPLLPYSNRIGNGHFQFSGRSIDVPCNRAGEPLPLHGDGWLGAWDVEEEEAGRVRLTLDRRDGKPYSFRAAQTYTLQDATLTVKLEVQNTGDEALPFGLGLHPFLMREADTELSAAAGGVWLCGDDWLPVRHVPTPPAWQFGVAYPMPSEMVNNAFTGWSGRTSVLWPKRRLSLTIAADTDYYVLYAPPGESFFCFEPVDHPINAVNLPGGGQAHGMTVLEPGGRLSREFRFTVERTTGEAVRRTRPKPRARARSAPAR
;
A
#
# COMPACT_ATOMS: atom_id res chain seq x y z
N MET A 1 -8.74 -12.31 -64.61
CA MET A 1 -7.99 -11.59 -63.59
C MET A 1 -8.54 -12.03 -62.23
N ALA A 2 -7.80 -12.88 -61.52
CA ALA A 2 -8.16 -13.39 -60.20
C ALA A 2 -7.57 -12.45 -59.14
N VAL A 3 -8.40 -12.01 -58.22
CA VAL A 3 -7.98 -11.19 -57.05
C VAL A 3 -7.69 -12.13 -55.89
N GLU A 4 -6.44 -12.29 -55.52
CA GLU A 4 -5.99 -12.99 -54.33
C GLU A 4 -6.40 -12.21 -53.08
N ARG A 5 -7.11 -12.87 -52.17
CA ARG A 5 -7.35 -12.39 -50.80
C ARG A 5 -6.22 -12.91 -49.93
N THR A 6 -5.41 -11.98 -49.40
CA THR A 6 -4.41 -12.25 -48.34
C THR A 6 -5.13 -12.37 -47.01
N GLU A 7 -5.14 -13.55 -46.42
CA GLU A 7 -5.54 -13.77 -45.01
C GLU A 7 -4.45 -13.25 -44.06
N GLN A 8 -4.78 -12.24 -43.25
CA GLN A 8 -3.96 -11.80 -42.15
C GLN A 8 -4.10 -12.76 -40.97
N ARG A 9 -2.99 -13.37 -40.56
CA ARG A 9 -2.92 -14.17 -39.34
C ARG A 9 -2.97 -13.25 -38.09
N PRO A 10 -3.69 -13.64 -37.04
CA PRO A 10 -3.76 -12.83 -35.81
C PRO A 10 -2.46 -12.88 -35.04
N ASN A 11 -2.11 -11.75 -34.39
CA ASN A 11 -0.91 -11.48 -33.60
C ASN A 11 -0.94 -12.31 -32.30
N PRO A 12 0.12 -13.06 -31.92
CA PRO A 12 0.15 -13.94 -30.75
C PRO A 12 0.15 -13.23 -29.38
N ALA A 13 0.22 -11.89 -29.33
CA ALA A 13 0.24 -11.12 -28.08
C ALA A 13 -1.13 -11.04 -27.36
N SER A 14 -2.25 -11.28 -28.04
CA SER A 14 -3.59 -11.18 -27.43
C SER A 14 -4.06 -12.44 -26.68
N THR A 15 -3.36 -13.57 -26.84
CA THR A 15 -3.74 -14.86 -26.25
C THR A 15 -3.20 -15.04 -24.82
N SER A 16 -2.16 -14.30 -24.39
CA SER A 16 -1.56 -14.50 -23.08
C SER A 16 -2.37 -13.86 -21.92
N GLN A 17 -3.06 -12.75 -22.20
CA GLN A 17 -3.83 -12.01 -21.17
C GLN A 17 -5.16 -12.72 -20.82
N ALA A 18 -5.81 -13.31 -21.84
CA ALA A 18 -7.03 -14.09 -21.63
C ALA A 18 -6.78 -15.42 -20.87
N GLN A 19 -5.62 -16.04 -21.09
CA GLN A 19 -5.22 -17.25 -20.35
C GLN A 19 -4.79 -16.97 -18.92
N ALA A 20 -4.21 -15.79 -18.61
CA ALA A 20 -3.90 -15.35 -17.27
C ALA A 20 -5.17 -15.11 -16.43
N ASN A 21 -6.18 -14.47 -17.02
CA ASN A 21 -7.46 -14.23 -16.34
C ASN A 21 -8.28 -15.52 -16.12
N ALA A 22 -8.23 -16.49 -17.04
CA ALA A 22 -8.87 -17.79 -16.89
C ALA A 22 -8.20 -18.70 -15.83
N ARG A 23 -6.89 -18.53 -15.57
CA ARG A 23 -6.20 -19.22 -14.48
C ARG A 23 -6.55 -18.62 -13.09
N ARG A 24 -6.77 -17.31 -12.98
CA ARG A 24 -7.21 -16.66 -11.71
C ARG A 24 -8.58 -17.21 -11.24
N SER A 25 -9.53 -17.47 -12.13
CA SER A 25 -10.85 -18.02 -11.77
C SER A 25 -10.82 -19.49 -11.32
N ARG A 26 -9.76 -20.25 -11.61
CA ARG A 26 -9.63 -21.66 -11.21
C ARG A 26 -8.84 -21.90 -9.92
N LEU A 27 -8.08 -20.91 -9.44
CA LEU A 27 -7.34 -20.97 -8.16
C LEU A 27 -8.18 -20.56 -6.95
N ALA A 28 -9.39 -20.03 -7.15
CA ALA A 28 -10.33 -19.67 -6.08
C ALA A 28 -11.14 -20.85 -5.52
N ALA A 29 -10.91 -22.10 -5.95
CA ALA A 29 -11.71 -23.27 -5.61
C ALA A 29 -10.92 -24.43 -4.97
N ALA A 30 -9.93 -24.12 -4.11
CA ALA A 30 -9.38 -25.11 -3.17
C ALA A 30 -9.69 -24.64 -1.75
N ALA A 31 -10.86 -25.04 -1.24
CA ALA A 31 -11.22 -24.81 0.15
C ALA A 31 -10.34 -25.68 1.06
N GLU A 32 -9.52 -25.05 1.89
CA GLU A 32 -8.90 -25.72 3.02
C GLU A 32 -9.97 -26.15 4.04
N PRO A 33 -9.81 -27.28 4.74
CA PRO A 33 -10.80 -27.70 5.72
C PRO A 33 -10.86 -26.71 6.89
N PRO A 34 -12.04 -26.48 7.50
CA PRO A 34 -12.20 -25.48 8.55
C PRO A 34 -11.40 -25.89 9.80
N ILE A 35 -10.44 -25.06 10.19
CA ILE A 35 -9.82 -25.11 11.51
C ILE A 35 -10.94 -24.79 12.52
N ARG A 36 -11.30 -25.75 13.36
CA ARG A 36 -12.25 -25.49 14.47
C ARG A 36 -11.61 -24.50 15.43
N PRO A 37 -12.21 -23.32 15.68
CA PRO A 37 -11.71 -22.42 16.71
C PRO A 37 -11.89 -23.09 18.08
N GLY A 38 -10.80 -23.13 18.86
CA GLY A 38 -10.89 -23.38 20.29
C GLY A 38 -11.74 -22.30 20.98
N PRO A 39 -12.20 -22.48 22.22
CA PRO A 39 -13.05 -21.51 22.90
C PRO A 39 -12.31 -20.19 23.02
N SER A 40 -12.68 -19.22 22.18
CA SER A 40 -12.24 -17.84 22.27
C SER A 40 -12.94 -17.21 23.47
N THR A 41 -12.19 -16.90 24.51
CA THR A 41 -12.59 -15.86 25.45
C THR A 41 -12.55 -14.56 24.67
N ALA A 42 -13.69 -14.17 24.11
CA ALA A 42 -13.85 -12.92 23.41
C ALA A 42 -13.52 -11.76 24.38
N VAL A 43 -12.29 -11.26 24.32
CA VAL A 43 -11.97 -9.96 24.91
C VAL A 43 -12.68 -8.94 24.04
N VAL A 44 -13.72 -8.31 24.61
CA VAL A 44 -14.52 -7.29 23.94
C VAL A 44 -13.57 -6.20 23.47
N ALA A 45 -13.57 -5.92 22.18
CA ALA A 45 -12.88 -4.76 21.64
C ALA A 45 -13.47 -3.50 22.29
N THR A 46 -12.63 -2.60 22.77
CA THR A 46 -13.04 -1.30 23.32
C THR A 46 -12.82 -0.23 22.26
N GLY A 47 -13.73 0.73 22.18
CA GLY A 47 -13.60 1.94 21.38
C GLY A 47 -13.85 3.15 22.27
N GLY A 48 -13.33 4.32 21.91
CA GLY A 48 -13.61 5.58 22.59
C GLY A 48 -12.92 6.75 21.91
N THR A 49 -13.63 7.87 21.86
CA THR A 49 -13.14 9.13 21.32
C THR A 49 -12.68 10.02 22.48
N ASP A 50 -11.48 10.57 22.39
CA ASP A 50 -10.93 11.50 23.37
C ASP A 50 -11.38 12.95 23.13
N ALA A 51 -10.94 13.88 23.99
CA ALA A 51 -11.31 15.30 23.91
C ALA A 51 -10.81 15.98 22.62
N ASP A 52 -9.77 15.45 21.98
CA ASP A 52 -9.16 15.96 20.76
C ASP A 52 -9.77 15.31 19.51
N GLY A 53 -10.77 14.45 19.66
CA GLY A 53 -11.45 13.74 18.57
C GLY A 53 -10.67 12.56 18.01
N CYS A 54 -9.60 12.10 18.66
CA CYS A 54 -8.91 10.88 18.31
C CYS A 54 -9.67 9.66 18.79
N ILE A 55 -9.76 8.64 17.93
CA ILE A 55 -10.50 7.41 18.24
C ILE A 55 -9.50 6.30 18.55
N THR A 56 -9.70 5.60 19.67
CA THR A 56 -8.93 4.42 20.04
C THR A 56 -9.76 3.16 19.85
N LEU A 57 -9.24 2.20 19.08
CA LEU A 57 -9.72 0.82 19.06
C LEU A 57 -8.68 -0.09 19.70
N ALA A 58 -9.11 -1.02 20.56
CA ALA A 58 -8.21 -2.00 21.15
C ALA A 58 -8.88 -3.34 21.38
N ASN A 59 -8.11 -4.41 21.25
CA ASN A 59 -8.51 -5.77 21.64
C ASN A 59 -7.38 -6.45 22.44
N ALA A 60 -7.42 -7.77 22.60
CA ALA A 60 -6.38 -8.50 23.34
C ALA A 60 -4.99 -8.35 22.75
N HIS A 61 -4.85 -8.15 21.45
CA HIS A 61 -3.60 -8.24 20.71
C HIS A 61 -3.13 -6.90 20.15
N LEU A 62 -4.05 -5.99 19.83
CA LEU A 62 -3.76 -4.78 19.08
C LEU A 62 -4.33 -3.53 19.75
N ARG A 63 -3.69 -2.40 19.52
CA ARG A 63 -4.21 -1.05 19.75
C ARG A 63 -4.01 -0.22 18.50
N LEU A 64 -5.05 0.49 18.10
CA LEU A 64 -5.10 1.42 16.97
C LEU A 64 -5.61 2.77 17.46
N GLU A 65 -4.96 3.85 17.06
CA GLU A 65 -5.43 5.22 17.26
C GLU A 65 -5.59 5.91 15.91
N LEU A 66 -6.73 6.59 15.74
CA LEU A 66 -7.12 7.29 14.53
C LEU A 66 -7.32 8.76 14.80
N ALA A 67 -6.94 9.62 13.84
CA ALA A 67 -7.23 11.05 13.85
C ALA A 67 -8.10 11.40 12.64
N PRO A 68 -9.44 11.37 12.77
CA PRO A 68 -10.34 11.69 11.67
C PRO A 68 -10.07 13.08 11.06
N SER A 69 -9.81 14.09 11.88
CA SER A 69 -9.51 15.46 11.43
C SER A 69 -8.19 15.61 10.69
N LEU A 70 -7.28 14.63 10.78
CA LEU A 70 -5.96 14.64 10.13
C LEU A 70 -5.91 13.54 9.05
N GLY A 71 -6.50 13.80 7.89
CA GLY A 71 -6.50 12.87 6.77
C GLY A 71 -7.23 11.54 7.03
N GLY A 72 -8.02 11.43 8.11
CA GLY A 72 -8.57 10.15 8.56
C GLY A 72 -7.49 9.13 8.89
N GLY A 73 -6.27 9.59 9.21
CA GLY A 73 -5.08 8.74 9.30
C GLY A 73 -4.95 8.01 10.64
N ILE A 74 -4.05 7.04 10.65
CA ILE A 74 -3.63 6.31 11.84
C ILE A 74 -2.52 7.12 12.51
N THR A 75 -2.68 7.42 13.81
CA THR A 75 -1.64 8.05 14.62
C THR A 75 -0.78 7.01 15.33
N ARG A 76 -1.35 5.82 15.56
CA ARG A 76 -0.64 4.74 16.26
C ARG A 76 -1.21 3.37 15.91
N PHE A 77 -0.32 2.37 15.73
CA PHE A 77 -0.68 0.95 15.60
C PHE A 77 0.35 0.10 16.34
N ASP A 78 -0.09 -0.55 17.42
CA ASP A 78 0.76 -1.31 18.32
C ASP A 78 0.32 -2.76 18.50
N TRP A 79 1.29 -3.63 18.70
CA TRP A 79 1.12 -4.94 19.29
C TRP A 79 1.05 -4.83 20.83
N ARG A 80 0.05 -5.44 21.43
CA ARG A 80 -0.12 -5.50 22.89
C ARG A 80 0.49 -6.80 23.44
N HIS A 81 1.43 -6.67 24.37
CA HIS A 81 2.10 -7.83 24.97
C HIS A 81 2.49 -7.57 26.41
N GLU A 82 1.99 -8.40 27.34
CA GLU A 82 2.34 -8.34 28.78
C GLU A 82 2.22 -6.92 29.39
N GLY A 83 1.17 -6.19 29.00
CA GLY A 83 0.94 -4.81 29.46
C GLY A 83 1.75 -3.75 28.73
N ALA A 84 2.69 -4.12 27.87
CA ALA A 84 3.43 -3.20 27.02
C ALA A 84 2.75 -2.97 25.66
N LEU A 85 3.00 -1.79 25.07
CA LEU A 85 2.65 -1.45 23.69
C LEU A 85 3.93 -1.44 22.86
N VAL A 86 3.99 -2.30 21.86
CA VAL A 86 5.13 -2.43 20.94
C VAL A 86 4.73 -1.82 19.59
N PRO A 87 5.29 -0.67 19.19
CA PRO A 87 4.93 -0.03 17.95
C PRO A 87 5.25 -0.92 16.73
N ILE A 88 4.26 -1.11 15.87
CA ILE A 88 4.37 -1.73 14.56
C ILE A 88 4.56 -0.66 13.49
N PHE A 89 3.73 0.39 13.54
CA PHE A 89 3.96 1.60 12.75
C PHE A 89 4.70 2.64 13.59
N ARG A 90 5.43 3.55 12.95
CA ARG A 90 6.04 4.70 13.60
C ARG A 90 4.94 5.57 14.22
N PRO A 91 4.87 5.70 15.54
CA PRO A 91 3.82 6.49 16.16
C PRO A 91 3.97 7.99 15.82
N CYS A 92 2.85 8.67 15.60
CA CYS A 92 2.78 10.12 15.63
C CYS A 92 2.92 10.57 17.09
N ILE A 93 3.80 11.52 17.35
CA ILE A 93 4.02 12.06 18.69
C ILE A 93 3.14 13.30 18.83
N GLU A 94 2.28 13.31 19.85
CA GLU A 94 1.41 14.45 20.20
C GLU A 94 0.64 15.01 19.00
N PRO A 95 -0.25 14.21 18.36
CA PRO A 95 -1.02 14.68 17.23
C PRO A 95 -1.91 15.86 17.63
N GLY A 96 -1.91 16.93 16.83
CA GLY A 96 -2.68 18.14 17.06
C GLY A 96 -3.12 18.77 15.73
N PRO A 97 -3.90 19.85 15.74
CA PRO A 97 -4.48 20.46 14.53
C PRO A 97 -3.45 20.86 13.48
N ASP A 98 -2.23 21.22 13.91
CA ASP A 98 -1.14 21.66 13.03
C ASP A 98 -0.17 20.52 12.65
N THR A 99 -0.50 19.28 12.99
CA THR A 99 0.36 18.12 12.67
C THR A 99 0.44 17.92 11.16
N ASP A 100 1.66 17.90 10.65
CA ASP A 100 1.91 17.52 9.26
C ASP A 100 1.45 16.06 9.04
N PRO A 101 0.56 15.77 8.06
CA PRO A 101 0.12 14.41 7.77
C PRO A 101 1.26 13.40 7.55
N ASN A 102 2.46 13.82 7.10
CA ASN A 102 3.63 12.95 7.00
C ASN A 102 4.17 12.47 8.37
N GLN A 103 3.73 13.06 9.47
CA GLN A 103 4.05 12.61 10.82
C GLN A 103 3.12 11.50 11.32
N LEU A 104 1.99 11.28 10.64
CA LEU A 104 1.09 10.18 10.95
C LEU A 104 1.77 8.82 10.78
N ALA A 105 1.23 7.81 11.42
CA ALA A 105 1.70 6.43 11.33
C ALA A 105 1.28 5.76 10.01
N CYS A 106 0.13 6.17 9.46
CA CYS A 106 -0.37 5.75 8.15
C CYS A 106 -1.48 6.68 7.70
N TYR A 107 -1.58 6.92 6.39
CA TYR A 107 -2.67 7.69 5.79
C TYR A 107 -3.12 7.10 4.45
N PRO A 108 -4.36 7.41 4.01
CA PRO A 108 -4.89 6.92 2.73
C PRO A 108 -4.30 7.66 1.55
N LEU A 109 -4.13 6.95 0.45
CA LEU A 109 -3.73 7.48 -0.84
C LEU A 109 -4.92 7.37 -1.80
N LEU A 110 -5.58 8.50 -2.05
CA LEU A 110 -6.72 8.61 -2.98
C LEU A 110 -6.96 10.08 -3.40
N PRO A 111 -7.47 10.33 -4.60
CA PRO A 111 -7.88 9.41 -5.65
C PRO A 111 -6.74 8.84 -6.49
N TYR A 112 -5.49 9.15 -6.16
CA TYR A 112 -4.27 8.59 -6.72
C TYR A 112 -3.16 8.54 -5.66
N SER A 113 -2.13 7.71 -5.90
CA SER A 113 -0.94 7.65 -5.05
C SER A 113 0.23 8.42 -5.68
N ASN A 114 1.12 8.95 -4.85
CA ASN A 114 2.37 9.60 -5.23
C ASN A 114 2.17 10.81 -6.18
N ARG A 115 3.15 11.14 -7.03
CA ARG A 115 3.25 12.37 -7.81
C ARG A 115 2.65 12.24 -9.21
N ILE A 116 2.10 13.36 -9.72
CA ILE A 116 1.74 13.52 -11.13
C ILE A 116 2.70 14.53 -11.75
N GLY A 117 3.50 14.09 -12.72
CA GLY A 117 4.50 14.91 -13.40
C GLY A 117 3.88 16.13 -14.08
N ASN A 118 4.52 17.28 -13.91
CA ASN A 118 4.08 18.59 -14.43
C ASN A 118 2.68 19.04 -13.94
N GLY A 119 2.04 18.33 -13.00
CA GLY A 119 0.69 18.64 -12.54
C GLY A 119 -0.39 18.48 -13.60
N HIS A 120 -0.14 17.72 -14.67
CA HIS A 120 -1.17 17.45 -15.69
C HIS A 120 -0.95 16.12 -16.38
N PHE A 121 -2.01 15.64 -17.06
CA PHE A 121 -1.96 14.44 -17.92
C PHE A 121 -3.01 14.50 -19.03
N GLN A 122 -2.82 13.68 -20.06
CA GLN A 122 -3.80 13.53 -21.14
C GLN A 122 -4.71 12.33 -20.87
N PHE A 123 -6.01 12.54 -20.95
CA PHE A 123 -7.00 11.48 -20.79
C PHE A 123 -8.21 11.71 -21.70
N SER A 124 -8.57 10.69 -22.50
CA SER A 124 -9.71 10.74 -23.45
C SER A 124 -9.71 11.98 -24.34
N GLY A 125 -8.51 12.36 -24.84
CA GLY A 125 -8.35 13.52 -25.74
C GLY A 125 -8.38 14.88 -25.07
N ARG A 126 -8.37 14.94 -23.73
CA ARG A 126 -8.39 16.18 -22.92
C ARG A 126 -7.12 16.29 -22.10
N SER A 127 -6.68 17.54 -21.86
CA SER A 127 -5.69 17.84 -20.83
C SER A 127 -6.39 17.99 -19.48
N ILE A 128 -5.93 17.23 -18.49
CA ILE A 128 -6.43 17.26 -17.12
C ILE A 128 -5.36 17.91 -16.25
N ASP A 129 -5.68 19.08 -15.70
CA ASP A 129 -4.78 19.79 -14.80
C ASP A 129 -5.08 19.42 -13.35
N VAL A 130 -4.04 19.02 -12.63
CA VAL A 130 -4.07 18.64 -11.22
C VAL A 130 -3.25 19.66 -10.44
N PRO A 131 -3.88 20.53 -9.63
CA PRO A 131 -3.14 21.54 -8.89
C PRO A 131 -2.27 20.92 -7.79
N CYS A 132 -1.16 21.60 -7.46
CA CYS A 132 -0.40 21.27 -6.28
C CYS A 132 -1.29 21.40 -5.04
N ASN A 133 -1.32 20.38 -4.23
CA ASN A 133 -2.22 20.26 -3.07
C ASN A 133 -1.49 20.43 -1.73
N ARG A 134 -0.17 20.66 -1.76
CA ARG A 134 0.65 20.83 -0.57
C ARG A 134 1.71 21.90 -0.75
N ALA A 135 1.83 22.81 0.23
CA ALA A 135 2.86 23.84 0.24
C ALA A 135 4.27 23.21 0.31
N GLY A 136 5.19 23.71 -0.51
CA GLY A 136 6.56 23.22 -0.58
C GLY A 136 6.78 21.99 -1.47
N GLU A 137 5.73 21.30 -1.92
CA GLU A 137 5.83 20.24 -2.92
C GLU A 137 5.67 20.84 -4.33
N PRO A 138 6.60 20.54 -5.25
CA PRO A 138 6.55 21.11 -6.60
C PRO A 138 5.50 20.45 -7.50
N LEU A 139 4.99 19.27 -7.09
CA LEU A 139 4.04 18.46 -7.84
C LEU A 139 2.85 18.07 -6.96
N PRO A 140 1.67 17.85 -7.54
CA PRO A 140 0.53 17.29 -6.78
C PRO A 140 0.90 15.90 -6.24
N LEU A 141 0.56 15.65 -4.97
CA LEU A 141 1.02 14.50 -4.21
C LEU A 141 -0.15 13.79 -3.52
N HIS A 142 -0.27 12.47 -3.73
CA HIS A 142 -1.16 11.54 -3.02
C HIS A 142 -2.67 11.83 -3.10
N GLY A 143 -3.09 12.77 -3.96
CA GLY A 143 -4.47 13.26 -3.97
C GLY A 143 -4.85 14.01 -2.70
N ASP A 144 -6.14 14.20 -2.46
CA ASP A 144 -6.62 15.04 -1.35
C ASP A 144 -7.08 14.26 -0.12
N GLY A 145 -7.16 12.93 -0.22
CA GLY A 145 -7.70 12.10 0.86
C GLY A 145 -6.94 12.22 2.17
N TRP A 146 -5.62 12.29 2.10
CA TRP A 146 -4.74 12.38 3.27
C TRP A 146 -4.65 13.77 3.91
N LEU A 147 -5.19 14.81 3.23
CA LEU A 147 -5.20 16.20 3.69
C LEU A 147 -6.55 16.62 4.25
N GLY A 148 -7.62 15.89 3.92
CA GLY A 148 -8.97 16.21 4.32
C GLY A 148 -9.29 15.86 5.77
N ALA A 149 -10.21 16.59 6.39
CA ALA A 149 -10.87 16.13 7.60
C ALA A 149 -11.99 15.16 7.23
N TRP A 150 -12.00 13.99 7.86
CA TRP A 150 -12.98 12.93 7.64
C TRP A 150 -14.02 12.96 8.75
N ASP A 151 -15.27 12.73 8.39
CA ASP A 151 -16.39 12.59 9.31
C ASP A 151 -16.48 11.16 9.85
N VAL A 152 -16.81 11.01 11.13
CA VAL A 152 -17.09 9.70 11.72
C VAL A 152 -18.52 9.31 11.35
N GLU A 153 -18.70 8.27 10.53
CA GLU A 153 -20.01 7.77 10.12
C GLU A 153 -20.51 6.67 11.06
N GLU A 154 -19.60 5.76 11.47
CA GLU A 154 -19.94 4.66 12.39
C GLU A 154 -18.74 4.43 13.34
N GLU A 155 -19.07 4.22 14.62
CA GLU A 155 -18.12 3.77 15.64
C GLU A 155 -18.74 2.64 16.44
N GLU A 156 -18.13 1.46 16.34
CA GLU A 156 -18.54 0.24 17.04
C GLU A 156 -17.33 -0.40 17.71
N ALA A 157 -17.56 -1.33 18.62
CA ALA A 157 -16.49 -2.07 19.26
C ALA A 157 -15.61 -2.79 18.21
N GLY A 158 -14.36 -2.34 18.07
CA GLY A 158 -13.39 -2.89 17.13
C GLY A 158 -13.56 -2.46 15.68
N ARG A 159 -14.47 -1.53 15.36
CA ARG A 159 -14.72 -1.05 14.02
C ARG A 159 -15.04 0.44 14.00
N VAL A 160 -14.43 1.18 13.08
CA VAL A 160 -14.75 2.59 12.79
C VAL A 160 -14.87 2.77 11.29
N ARG A 161 -15.87 3.52 10.86
CA ARG A 161 -16.03 3.97 9.48
C ARG A 161 -15.99 5.48 9.43
N LEU A 162 -15.08 5.99 8.59
CA LEU A 162 -14.91 7.41 8.30
C LEU A 162 -15.34 7.70 6.87
N THR A 163 -15.88 8.88 6.62
CA THR A 163 -16.28 9.35 5.28
C THR A 163 -15.67 10.70 4.96
N LEU A 164 -15.39 10.93 3.68
CA LEU A 164 -14.90 12.21 3.13
C LEU A 164 -15.69 12.56 1.88
N ASP A 165 -16.23 13.78 1.84
CA ASP A 165 -16.94 14.32 0.69
C ASP A 165 -16.12 15.44 0.04
N ARG A 166 -15.66 15.21 -1.19
CA ARG A 166 -14.87 16.14 -2.02
C ARG A 166 -15.60 16.43 -3.33
N ARG A 167 -16.91 16.64 -3.29
CA ARG A 167 -17.74 16.90 -4.49
C ARG A 167 -17.34 18.16 -5.25
N ASP A 168 -16.70 19.13 -4.59
CA ASP A 168 -16.20 20.37 -5.20
C ASP A 168 -14.73 20.26 -5.66
N GLY A 169 -14.11 19.09 -5.51
CA GLY A 169 -12.71 18.83 -5.92
C GLY A 169 -12.53 18.94 -7.43
N LYS A 170 -11.40 19.48 -7.88
CA LYS A 170 -11.02 19.53 -9.29
C LYS A 170 -9.58 19.06 -9.46
N PRO A 171 -9.29 18.23 -10.48
CA PRO A 171 -10.25 17.63 -11.45
C PRO A 171 -11.10 16.50 -10.85
N TYR A 172 -10.72 16.00 -9.67
CA TYR A 172 -11.35 14.85 -9.01
C TYR A 172 -12.44 15.32 -8.04
N SER A 173 -13.70 15.09 -8.41
CA SER A 173 -14.83 15.17 -7.49
C SER A 173 -15.16 13.76 -7.01
N PHE A 174 -15.14 13.52 -5.70
CA PHE A 174 -15.35 12.17 -5.17
C PHE A 174 -15.98 12.17 -3.77
N ARG A 175 -16.58 11.04 -3.43
CA ARG A 175 -16.89 10.65 -2.06
C ARG A 175 -16.06 9.42 -1.74
N ALA A 176 -15.47 9.39 -0.54
CA ALA A 176 -14.65 8.28 -0.08
C ALA A 176 -15.09 7.78 1.29
N ALA A 177 -14.74 6.53 1.61
CA ALA A 177 -14.90 5.96 2.93
C ALA A 177 -13.67 5.12 3.29
N GLN A 178 -13.32 5.13 4.59
CA GLN A 178 -12.34 4.26 5.21
C GLN A 178 -13.00 3.48 6.32
N THR A 179 -12.87 2.15 6.31
CA THR A 179 -13.34 1.30 7.40
C THR A 179 -12.17 0.60 8.02
N TYR A 180 -11.96 0.83 9.31
CA TYR A 180 -10.94 0.20 10.13
C TYR A 180 -11.60 -0.90 10.98
N THR A 181 -11.02 -2.09 10.98
CA THR A 181 -11.53 -3.22 11.77
C THR A 181 -10.38 -3.94 12.46
N LEU A 182 -10.46 -4.11 13.78
CA LEU A 182 -9.56 -4.94 14.57
C LEU A 182 -10.23 -6.29 14.86
N GLN A 183 -9.65 -7.35 14.30
CA GLN A 183 -10.07 -8.72 14.61
C GLN A 183 -8.86 -9.57 14.93
N ASP A 184 -8.83 -10.20 16.11
CA ASP A 184 -7.71 -10.95 16.61
C ASP A 184 -6.38 -10.15 16.51
N ALA A 185 -5.38 -10.65 15.82
CA ALA A 185 -4.10 -10.00 15.58
C ALA A 185 -4.04 -9.27 14.23
N THR A 186 -5.18 -8.93 13.64
CA THR A 186 -5.26 -8.32 12.29
C THR A 186 -5.99 -6.97 12.35
N LEU A 187 -5.35 -5.95 11.78
CA LEU A 187 -5.99 -4.71 11.34
C LEU A 187 -6.36 -4.86 9.86
N THR A 188 -7.64 -4.66 9.56
CA THR A 188 -8.14 -4.53 8.19
C THR A 188 -8.54 -3.08 7.94
N VAL A 189 -8.02 -2.49 6.86
CA VAL A 189 -8.41 -1.17 6.35
C VAL A 189 -9.05 -1.35 4.98
N LYS A 190 -10.33 -0.97 4.84
CA LYS A 190 -11.02 -0.94 3.56
C LYS A 190 -11.15 0.49 3.10
N LEU A 191 -10.60 0.81 1.92
CA LEU A 191 -10.80 2.09 1.24
C LEU A 191 -11.87 1.93 0.15
N GLU A 192 -12.72 2.94 0.04
CA GLU A 192 -13.77 3.01 -0.97
C GLU A 192 -13.78 4.44 -1.55
N VAL A 193 -13.92 4.55 -2.87
CA VAL A 193 -14.09 5.83 -3.56
C VAL A 193 -15.21 5.72 -4.59
N GLN A 194 -15.98 6.78 -4.73
CA GLN A 194 -16.97 6.97 -5.79
C GLN A 194 -16.64 8.25 -6.55
N ASN A 195 -16.57 8.16 -7.88
CA ASN A 195 -16.52 9.33 -8.73
C ASN A 195 -17.88 10.05 -8.66
N THR A 196 -17.90 11.27 -8.13
CA THR A 196 -19.10 12.14 -8.04
C THR A 196 -19.05 13.27 -9.05
N GLY A 197 -17.99 13.35 -9.88
CA GLY A 197 -17.87 14.29 -10.97
C GLY A 197 -18.70 13.88 -12.18
N ASP A 198 -18.73 14.76 -13.17
CA ASP A 198 -19.52 14.60 -14.39
C ASP A 198 -18.78 13.86 -15.49
N GLU A 199 -17.52 13.51 -15.27
CA GLU A 199 -16.64 12.92 -16.28
C GLU A 199 -15.90 11.71 -15.74
N ALA A 200 -15.60 10.77 -16.67
CA ALA A 200 -14.73 9.62 -16.37
C ALA A 200 -13.30 10.07 -16.12
N LEU A 201 -12.66 9.53 -15.06
CA LEU A 201 -11.26 9.75 -14.73
C LEU A 201 -10.59 8.47 -14.22
N PRO A 202 -9.24 8.35 -14.33
CA PRO A 202 -8.49 7.24 -13.74
C PRO A 202 -8.32 7.46 -12.23
N PHE A 203 -8.77 6.49 -11.42
CA PHE A 203 -8.65 6.46 -9.97
C PHE A 203 -7.69 5.35 -9.53
N GLY A 204 -7.03 5.54 -8.41
CA GLY A 204 -6.24 4.54 -7.73
C GLY A 204 -6.23 4.74 -6.22
N LEU A 205 -6.14 3.62 -5.49
CA LEU A 205 -6.16 3.58 -4.04
C LEU A 205 -4.85 3.00 -3.50
N GLY A 206 -4.49 3.39 -2.28
CA GLY A 206 -3.36 2.85 -1.56
C GLY A 206 -3.33 3.28 -0.10
N LEU A 207 -2.36 2.75 0.64
CA LEU A 207 -2.04 3.17 2.00
C LEU A 207 -0.55 3.51 2.11
N HIS A 208 -0.24 4.46 3.00
CA HIS A 208 1.12 4.92 3.26
C HIS A 208 1.55 4.62 4.71
N PRO A 209 1.77 3.36 5.09
CA PRO A 209 2.21 3.01 6.42
C PRO A 209 3.71 3.29 6.60
N PHE A 210 4.06 3.92 7.72
CA PHE A 210 5.42 4.11 8.20
C PHE A 210 5.75 2.97 9.18
N LEU A 211 6.45 1.96 8.72
CA LEU A 211 6.79 0.78 9.49
C LEU A 211 8.05 1.03 10.34
N MET A 212 8.08 0.48 11.57
CA MET A 212 9.28 0.56 12.40
C MET A 212 10.46 -0.13 11.72
N ARG A 213 11.64 0.54 11.76
CA ARG A 213 12.90 0.02 11.25
C ARG A 213 13.93 -0.12 12.36
N GLU A 214 14.49 -1.30 12.51
CA GLU A 214 15.60 -1.62 13.37
C GLU A 214 16.78 -2.15 12.56
N ALA A 215 17.95 -2.23 13.16
CA ALA A 215 19.17 -2.69 12.48
C ALA A 215 19.07 -4.13 11.94
N ASP A 216 18.16 -4.94 12.48
CA ASP A 216 17.92 -6.33 12.07
C ASP A 216 16.56 -6.55 11.40
N THR A 217 15.87 -5.47 10.99
CA THR A 217 14.62 -5.57 10.22
C THR A 217 14.87 -6.23 8.87
N GLU A 218 14.07 -7.23 8.56
CA GLU A 218 14.10 -7.95 7.29
C GLU A 218 12.77 -7.78 6.54
N LEU A 219 12.84 -7.59 5.22
CA LEU A 219 11.69 -7.45 4.32
C LEU A 219 11.63 -8.64 3.37
N SER A 220 10.44 -9.20 3.16
CA SER A 220 10.16 -10.14 2.08
C SER A 220 9.00 -9.63 1.24
N ALA A 221 9.30 -9.19 0.02
CA ALA A 221 8.36 -8.60 -0.94
C ALA A 221 8.83 -8.90 -2.37
N ALA A 222 8.40 -10.02 -2.92
CA ALA A 222 8.77 -10.39 -4.29
C ALA A 222 8.13 -9.43 -5.31
N ALA A 223 8.93 -8.96 -6.27
CA ALA A 223 8.48 -8.11 -7.37
C ALA A 223 9.16 -8.55 -8.69
N GLY A 224 8.43 -8.45 -9.79
CA GLY A 224 8.95 -8.77 -11.13
C GLY A 224 9.80 -7.66 -11.73
N GLY A 225 9.55 -6.40 -11.35
CA GLY A 225 10.26 -5.24 -11.87
C GLY A 225 10.13 -4.02 -10.97
N VAL A 226 10.78 -2.94 -11.37
CA VAL A 226 10.79 -1.67 -10.67
C VAL A 226 10.90 -0.51 -11.64
N TRP A 227 10.19 0.57 -11.37
CA TRP A 227 10.36 1.85 -12.00
C TRP A 227 11.50 2.61 -11.30
N LEU A 228 12.61 2.81 -12.00
CA LEU A 228 13.69 3.67 -11.53
C LEU A 228 13.27 5.12 -11.68
N CYS A 229 13.44 5.91 -10.63
CA CYS A 229 13.13 7.34 -10.61
C CYS A 229 14.39 8.19 -10.87
N GLY A 230 14.17 9.39 -11.44
CA GLY A 230 15.16 10.46 -11.52
C GLY A 230 15.25 11.25 -10.22
N ASP A 231 16.00 12.36 -10.27
CA ASP A 231 16.23 13.28 -9.14
C ASP A 231 14.94 13.99 -8.69
N ASP A 232 13.95 14.08 -9.56
CA ASP A 232 12.60 14.62 -9.32
C ASP A 232 11.61 13.59 -8.74
N TRP A 233 12.06 12.38 -8.46
CA TRP A 233 11.27 11.24 -8.01
C TRP A 233 10.22 10.75 -9.02
N LEU A 234 10.31 11.18 -10.29
CA LEU A 234 9.45 10.67 -11.36
C LEU A 234 10.08 9.46 -12.04
N PRO A 235 9.28 8.47 -12.49
CA PRO A 235 9.78 7.30 -13.19
C PRO A 235 10.43 7.66 -14.52
N VAL A 236 11.64 7.16 -14.74
CA VAL A 236 12.38 7.34 -16.01
C VAL A 236 12.49 6.04 -16.81
N ARG A 237 12.55 4.89 -16.14
CA ARG A 237 12.73 3.59 -16.80
C ARG A 237 12.23 2.43 -15.94
N HIS A 238 11.50 1.51 -16.55
CA HIS A 238 11.15 0.23 -15.96
C HIS A 238 12.24 -0.82 -16.25
N VAL A 239 12.67 -1.55 -15.23
CA VAL A 239 13.68 -2.61 -15.34
C VAL A 239 13.26 -3.83 -14.51
N PRO A 240 13.78 -5.04 -14.80
CA PRO A 240 13.70 -6.16 -13.86
C PRO A 240 14.27 -5.75 -12.50
N THR A 241 13.70 -6.27 -11.42
CA THR A 241 14.15 -5.92 -10.05
C THR A 241 15.65 -6.20 -9.90
N PRO A 242 16.47 -5.17 -9.58
CA PRO A 242 17.92 -5.35 -9.39
C PRO A 242 18.25 -6.33 -8.28
N PRO A 243 19.38 -7.06 -8.33
CA PRO A 243 19.77 -8.04 -7.29
C PRO A 243 19.78 -7.48 -5.86
N ALA A 244 20.16 -6.20 -5.69
CA ALA A 244 20.18 -5.52 -4.39
C ALA A 244 18.77 -5.30 -3.80
N TRP A 245 17.72 -5.35 -4.62
CA TRP A 245 16.32 -5.11 -4.23
C TRP A 245 15.42 -6.35 -4.44
N GLN A 246 16.03 -7.53 -4.62
CA GLN A 246 15.29 -8.79 -4.73
C GLN A 246 14.86 -9.29 -3.37
N PHE A 247 13.76 -8.74 -2.87
CA PHE A 247 13.15 -9.12 -1.58
C PHE A 247 12.28 -10.39 -1.70
N GLY A 248 12.58 -11.32 -2.60
CA GLY A 248 11.80 -12.56 -2.77
C GLY A 248 11.89 -13.53 -1.60
N VAL A 249 12.86 -13.32 -0.71
CA VAL A 249 13.02 -13.95 0.61
C VAL A 249 13.32 -12.86 1.62
N ALA A 250 13.21 -13.15 2.92
CA ALA A 250 13.55 -12.21 3.98
C ALA A 250 14.99 -11.69 3.79
N TYR A 251 15.12 -10.38 3.60
CA TYR A 251 16.36 -9.69 3.30
C TYR A 251 16.49 -8.44 4.16
N PRO A 252 17.70 -8.12 4.68
CA PRO A 252 17.92 -6.89 5.44
C PRO A 252 17.49 -5.64 4.66
N MET A 253 16.99 -4.64 5.38
CA MET A 253 16.61 -3.37 4.77
C MET A 253 17.82 -2.70 4.09
N PRO A 254 17.63 -2.07 2.90
CA PRO A 254 18.68 -1.37 2.19
C PRO A 254 19.33 -0.29 3.07
N SER A 255 20.67 -0.17 3.00
CA SER A 255 21.40 0.92 3.65
C SER A 255 21.34 2.23 2.86
N GLU A 256 20.99 2.15 1.58
CA GLU A 256 20.87 3.27 0.66
C GLU A 256 19.43 3.70 0.48
N MET A 257 19.22 4.91 -0.05
CA MET A 257 17.89 5.42 -0.38
C MET A 257 17.22 4.52 -1.42
N VAL A 258 16.02 4.08 -1.11
CA VAL A 258 15.08 3.51 -2.06
C VAL A 258 13.81 4.36 -2.03
N ASN A 259 13.36 4.84 -3.19
CA ASN A 259 12.09 5.54 -3.35
C ASN A 259 11.53 5.22 -4.74
N ASN A 260 10.98 4.01 -4.86
CA ASN A 260 10.64 3.45 -6.17
C ASN A 260 9.35 2.64 -6.10
N ALA A 261 8.63 2.60 -7.22
CA ALA A 261 7.47 1.74 -7.41
C ALA A 261 7.88 0.39 -8.00
N PHE A 262 7.53 -0.68 -7.31
CA PHE A 262 7.75 -2.06 -7.70
C PHE A 262 6.51 -2.66 -8.34
N THR A 263 6.70 -3.54 -9.33
CA THR A 263 5.65 -4.09 -10.19
C THR A 263 5.61 -5.61 -10.13
N GLY A 264 4.44 -6.19 -10.38
CA GLY A 264 4.25 -7.65 -10.34
C GLY A 264 4.37 -8.20 -8.92
N TRP A 265 3.95 -7.43 -7.93
CA TRP A 265 3.81 -7.88 -6.55
C TRP A 265 2.67 -8.89 -6.41
N SER A 266 2.86 -9.88 -5.58
CA SER A 266 1.86 -10.94 -5.36
C SER A 266 0.69 -10.53 -4.46
N GLY A 267 0.67 -9.28 -3.99
CA GLY A 267 -0.29 -8.82 -2.98
C GLY A 267 0.05 -9.26 -1.55
N ARG A 268 1.24 -9.82 -1.31
CA ARG A 268 1.66 -10.27 0.02
C ARG A 268 3.11 -9.94 0.32
N THR A 269 3.36 -9.39 1.50
CA THR A 269 4.69 -9.02 2.02
C THR A 269 4.78 -9.44 3.48
N SER A 270 5.98 -9.75 3.94
CA SER A 270 6.26 -9.89 5.36
C SER A 270 7.44 -9.01 5.79
N VAL A 271 7.29 -8.41 6.96
CA VAL A 271 8.34 -7.69 7.69
C VAL A 271 8.65 -8.49 8.93
N LEU A 272 9.93 -8.74 9.19
CA LEU A 272 10.40 -9.47 10.36
C LEU A 272 11.28 -8.58 11.22
N TRP A 273 11.01 -8.55 12.52
CA TRP A 273 11.83 -7.94 13.56
C TRP A 273 12.38 -9.04 14.48
N PRO A 274 13.54 -9.63 14.15
CA PRO A 274 14.08 -10.80 14.85
C PRO A 274 14.26 -10.59 16.35
N LYS A 275 14.81 -9.43 16.77
CA LYS A 275 15.02 -9.13 18.19
C LYS A 275 13.72 -8.92 18.95
N ARG A 276 12.69 -8.37 18.31
CA ARG A 276 11.35 -8.23 18.91
C ARG A 276 10.60 -9.55 18.93
N ARG A 277 11.04 -10.56 18.17
CA ARG A 277 10.32 -11.82 17.89
C ARG A 277 8.91 -11.55 17.34
N LEU A 278 8.81 -10.59 16.44
CA LEU A 278 7.55 -10.20 15.78
C LEU A 278 7.72 -10.25 14.27
N SER A 279 6.64 -10.57 13.59
CA SER A 279 6.48 -10.38 12.16
C SER A 279 5.17 -9.67 11.86
N LEU A 280 5.17 -8.93 10.76
CA LEU A 280 3.99 -8.32 10.17
C LEU A 280 3.80 -8.90 8.77
N THR A 281 2.62 -9.44 8.50
CA THR A 281 2.19 -9.75 7.15
C THR A 281 1.30 -8.63 6.66
N ILE A 282 1.63 -8.07 5.49
CA ILE A 282 0.81 -7.09 4.76
C ILE A 282 0.20 -7.83 3.57
N ALA A 283 -1.12 -7.76 3.42
CA ALA A 283 -1.82 -8.32 2.27
C ALA A 283 -2.77 -7.27 1.68
N ALA A 284 -2.79 -7.16 0.35
CA ALA A 284 -3.67 -6.25 -0.38
C ALA A 284 -3.98 -6.82 -1.78
N ASP A 285 -5.11 -6.42 -2.34
CA ASP A 285 -5.50 -6.79 -3.70
C ASP A 285 -4.99 -5.74 -4.71
N THR A 286 -3.64 -5.60 -4.74
CA THR A 286 -2.92 -4.70 -5.65
C THR A 286 -1.71 -5.40 -6.24
N ASP A 287 -1.25 -4.97 -7.43
CA ASP A 287 -0.08 -5.55 -8.11
C ASP A 287 1.20 -4.70 -7.94
N TYR A 288 1.12 -3.60 -7.19
CA TYR A 288 2.21 -2.64 -7.00
C TYR A 288 2.43 -2.33 -5.53
N TYR A 289 3.65 -1.97 -5.21
CA TYR A 289 3.97 -1.26 -3.97
C TYR A 289 5.03 -0.19 -4.23
N VAL A 290 5.02 0.86 -3.44
CA VAL A 290 6.13 1.80 -3.32
C VAL A 290 6.93 1.43 -2.08
N LEU A 291 8.25 1.36 -2.22
CA LEU A 291 9.18 1.26 -1.10
C LEU A 291 9.91 2.60 -0.95
N TYR A 292 9.69 3.25 0.18
CA TYR A 292 10.45 4.41 0.61
C TYR A 292 11.28 4.03 1.84
N ALA A 293 12.59 3.90 1.65
CA ALA A 293 13.52 3.48 2.69
C ALA A 293 14.67 4.47 2.79
N PRO A 294 14.49 5.59 3.52
CA PRO A 294 15.53 6.57 3.73
C PRO A 294 16.65 6.00 4.61
N PRO A 295 17.92 6.31 4.33
CA PRO A 295 19.04 5.85 5.13
C PRO A 295 19.05 6.52 6.50
N GLY A 296 19.39 5.76 7.54
CA GLY A 296 19.54 6.29 8.91
C GLY A 296 18.26 6.51 9.69
N GLU A 297 17.09 6.44 9.04
CA GLU A 297 15.80 6.62 9.71
C GLU A 297 15.35 5.36 10.47
N SER A 298 14.59 5.57 11.54
CA SER A 298 13.99 4.51 12.36
C SER A 298 12.71 3.92 11.76
N PHE A 299 12.39 4.27 10.52
CA PHE A 299 11.22 3.81 9.78
C PHE A 299 11.55 3.56 8.30
N PHE A 300 10.65 2.90 7.63
CA PHE A 300 10.52 2.82 6.17
C PHE A 300 9.05 2.72 5.81
N CYS A 301 8.68 3.07 4.58
CA CYS A 301 7.31 2.92 4.10
C CYS A 301 7.23 1.77 3.10
N PHE A 302 6.27 0.90 3.29
CA PHE A 302 5.87 -0.11 2.33
C PHE A 302 4.42 0.18 1.96
N GLU A 303 4.24 0.78 0.81
CA GLU A 303 2.97 1.35 0.39
C GLU A 303 2.29 0.42 -0.63
N PRO A 304 1.34 -0.44 -0.25
CA PRO A 304 0.52 -1.16 -1.21
C PRO A 304 -0.37 -0.17 -1.97
N VAL A 305 -0.26 -0.15 -3.31
CA VAL A 305 -0.92 0.82 -4.19
C VAL A 305 -1.46 0.17 -5.46
N ASP A 306 -2.48 0.76 -6.06
CA ASP A 306 -3.04 0.28 -7.33
C ASP A 306 -2.11 0.51 -8.52
N HIS A 307 -1.23 1.51 -8.46
CA HIS A 307 -0.46 1.97 -9.61
C HIS A 307 0.91 2.54 -9.21
N PRO A 308 1.90 2.56 -10.13
CA PRO A 308 3.19 3.18 -9.87
C PRO A 308 3.09 4.72 -9.86
N ILE A 309 4.19 5.35 -9.43
CA ILE A 309 4.35 6.81 -9.46
C ILE A 309 4.07 7.34 -10.87
N ASN A 310 3.34 8.45 -10.99
CA ASN A 310 3.06 9.13 -12.26
C ASN A 310 2.40 8.24 -13.34
N ALA A 311 1.63 7.24 -12.92
CA ALA A 311 1.03 6.24 -13.82
C ALA A 311 0.26 6.85 -14.99
N VAL A 312 -0.43 7.97 -14.77
CA VAL A 312 -1.22 8.68 -15.79
C VAL A 312 -0.38 9.18 -16.97
N ASN A 313 0.91 9.43 -16.76
CA ASN A 313 1.86 9.91 -17.76
C ASN A 313 2.82 8.83 -18.28
N LEU A 314 2.73 7.60 -17.79
CA LEU A 314 3.50 6.48 -18.31
C LEU A 314 2.95 6.01 -19.67
N PRO A 315 3.77 5.38 -20.53
CA PRO A 315 3.31 4.85 -21.82
C PRO A 315 2.07 3.95 -21.68
N GLY A 316 0.97 4.30 -22.36
CA GLY A 316 -0.32 3.62 -22.22
C GLY A 316 -1.27 4.21 -21.18
N GLY A 317 -0.81 5.22 -20.41
CA GLY A 317 -1.63 5.94 -19.44
C GLY A 317 -1.96 5.12 -18.18
N GLY A 318 -2.68 5.74 -17.23
CA GLY A 318 -2.94 5.16 -15.91
C GLY A 318 -3.61 3.79 -15.95
N GLN A 319 -4.51 3.56 -16.90
CA GLN A 319 -5.23 2.29 -17.03
C GLN A 319 -4.32 1.11 -17.38
N ALA A 320 -3.29 1.33 -18.20
CA ALA A 320 -2.29 0.31 -18.51
C ALA A 320 -1.39 -0.02 -17.30
N HIS A 321 -1.42 0.83 -16.29
CA HIS A 321 -0.59 0.76 -15.10
C HIS A 321 -1.39 0.59 -13.80
N GLY A 322 -2.58 -0.01 -13.85
CA GLY A 322 -3.32 -0.44 -12.66
C GLY A 322 -4.39 0.53 -12.16
N MET A 323 -4.46 1.77 -12.68
CA MET A 323 -5.56 2.67 -12.35
C MET A 323 -6.88 2.18 -12.95
N THR A 324 -7.96 2.41 -12.24
CA THR A 324 -9.32 2.09 -12.69
C THR A 324 -9.99 3.34 -13.20
N VAL A 325 -10.49 3.31 -14.44
CA VAL A 325 -11.33 4.39 -14.94
C VAL A 325 -12.71 4.27 -14.31
N LEU A 326 -13.11 5.33 -13.59
CA LEU A 326 -14.44 5.42 -13.00
C LEU A 326 -15.28 6.41 -13.79
N GLU A 327 -16.35 5.93 -14.38
CA GLU A 327 -17.43 6.75 -14.94
C GLU A 327 -18.14 7.55 -13.81
N PRO A 328 -18.90 8.61 -14.13
CA PRO A 328 -19.76 9.28 -13.16
C PRO A 328 -20.61 8.28 -12.37
N GLY A 329 -20.54 8.32 -11.03
CA GLY A 329 -21.18 7.36 -10.14
C GLY A 329 -20.44 6.02 -9.95
N GLY A 330 -19.39 5.75 -10.75
CA GLY A 330 -18.54 4.56 -10.66
C GLY A 330 -17.83 4.46 -9.30
N ARG A 331 -17.54 3.22 -8.86
CA ARG A 331 -16.94 2.95 -7.54
C ARG A 331 -15.74 2.04 -7.65
N LEU A 332 -14.78 2.24 -6.74
CA LEU A 332 -13.61 1.39 -6.55
C LEU A 332 -13.45 1.11 -5.05
N SER A 333 -13.03 -0.10 -4.69
CA SER A 333 -12.66 -0.43 -3.31
C SER A 333 -11.43 -1.32 -3.27
N ARG A 334 -10.65 -1.19 -2.19
CA ARG A 334 -9.50 -2.04 -1.87
C ARG A 334 -9.48 -2.38 -0.40
N GLU A 335 -8.96 -3.55 -0.09
CA GLU A 335 -8.79 -4.01 1.28
C GLU A 335 -7.31 -4.29 1.55
N PHE A 336 -6.85 -3.77 2.68
CA PHE A 336 -5.47 -3.88 3.16
C PHE A 336 -5.50 -4.54 4.53
N ARG A 337 -4.72 -5.61 4.71
CA ARG A 337 -4.64 -6.36 5.97
C ARG A 337 -3.24 -6.33 6.53
N PHE A 338 -3.15 -6.08 7.83
CA PHE A 338 -1.92 -6.03 8.61
C PHE A 338 -2.05 -7.03 9.75
N THR A 339 -1.46 -8.22 9.59
CA THR A 339 -1.50 -9.29 10.59
C THR A 339 -0.18 -9.37 11.32
N VAL A 340 -0.22 -9.19 12.65
CA VAL A 340 0.97 -9.27 13.52
C VAL A 340 1.04 -10.65 14.15
N GLU A 341 2.23 -11.26 14.14
CA GLU A 341 2.45 -12.59 14.72
C GLU A 341 3.74 -12.62 15.55
N ARG A 342 3.74 -13.41 16.62
CA ARG A 342 4.98 -13.75 17.32
C ARG A 342 5.73 -14.81 16.56
N THR A 343 7.04 -14.59 16.39
CA THR A 343 7.92 -15.59 15.77
C THR A 343 8.62 -16.44 16.82
N THR A 344 8.69 -17.74 16.56
CA THR A 344 9.55 -18.64 17.34
C THR A 344 10.98 -18.59 16.82
N GLY A 345 11.98 -18.77 17.69
CA GLY A 345 13.41 -18.70 17.31
C GLY A 345 13.83 -19.65 16.16
N GLU A 346 13.03 -20.66 15.82
CA GLU A 346 13.24 -21.55 14.68
C GLU A 346 12.81 -20.92 13.35
N ALA A 347 11.76 -20.10 13.33
CA ALA A 347 11.30 -19.38 12.13
C ALA A 347 12.39 -18.41 11.63
N VAL A 348 13.10 -17.76 12.56
CA VAL A 348 14.20 -16.84 12.25
C VAL A 348 15.39 -17.55 11.58
N ARG A 349 15.61 -18.84 11.87
CA ARG A 349 16.73 -19.62 11.29
C ARG A 349 16.43 -20.15 9.89
N ARG A 350 15.17 -20.39 9.55
CA ARG A 350 14.75 -20.94 8.23
C ARG A 350 14.79 -19.90 7.11
N THR A 351 14.69 -18.62 7.43
CA THR A 351 14.69 -17.53 6.46
C THR A 351 16.09 -17.04 6.06
N ARG A 352 17.15 -17.43 6.79
CA ARG A 352 18.52 -17.02 6.44
C ARG A 352 19.10 -17.93 5.34
N PRO A 353 19.38 -17.41 4.13
CA PRO A 353 20.17 -18.14 3.15
C PRO A 353 21.57 -18.40 3.74
N LYS A 354 22.07 -19.64 3.62
CA LYS A 354 23.46 -19.94 3.97
C LYS A 354 24.38 -19.02 3.15
N PRO A 355 25.38 -18.34 3.77
CA PRO A 355 26.34 -17.53 3.02
C PRO A 355 27.01 -18.44 2.00
N ARG A 356 26.96 -18.07 0.71
CA ARG A 356 27.71 -18.74 -0.34
C ARG A 356 29.18 -18.68 0.04
N ALA A 357 29.84 -19.82 0.19
CA ALA A 357 31.28 -19.91 0.38
C ALA A 357 31.97 -19.12 -0.74
N ARG A 358 32.82 -18.14 -0.37
CA ARG A 358 33.67 -17.44 -1.33
C ARG A 358 34.51 -18.48 -2.05
N ALA A 359 34.35 -18.58 -3.37
CA ALA A 359 35.25 -19.37 -4.19
C ALA A 359 36.67 -18.83 -3.96
N ARG A 360 37.56 -19.66 -3.44
CA ARG A 360 39.00 -19.36 -3.33
C ARG A 360 39.49 -19.17 -4.77
N SER A 361 39.95 -17.98 -5.11
CA SER A 361 40.72 -17.76 -6.33
C SER A 361 41.97 -18.63 -6.27
N ALA A 362 42.16 -19.51 -7.27
CA ALA A 362 43.38 -20.25 -7.45
C ALA A 362 44.51 -19.28 -7.81
N PRO A 363 45.72 -19.46 -7.32
CA PRO A 363 46.85 -18.62 -7.72
C PRO A 363 47.22 -18.89 -9.20
N ALA A 364 47.36 -17.82 -9.96
CA ALA A 364 47.90 -17.85 -11.31
C ALA A 364 49.32 -18.39 -11.29
N ARG A 365 49.62 -19.37 -12.17
CA ARG A 365 50.98 -19.79 -12.55
C ARG A 365 51.39 -19.05 -13.80
#